data_d3b8f01c496b2c9fd164e9fcb36f8b39
#
_entry.id   d3b8f01c496b2c9fd164e9fcb36f8b39
#
_cell.length_a   1.000
_cell.length_b   1.000
_cell.length_c   1.000
_cell.angle_alpha   90.00
_cell.angle_beta   90.00
_cell.angle_gamma   90.00
#
_symmetry.space_group_name_H-M   'P 1'
#
loop_
_entity.id
_entity.type
_entity.pdbx_description
1 polymer ?
#
loop_
_entity_poly.entity_id
_entity_poly.type
_entity_poly.pdbx_seq_one_letter_code
_entity_poly.pdbx_strand_id
1 'polypeptide(L)'
;MTWHSKWRENDHLLHHPVDGQAWKEFDSLYPKFADDPRNARLGLATDGFSLFNSMSIVHTIIKDLKDLWEFRLETYDASTNQRFDMHVSFMTTMSDFPGYVMLSGWSTKGYLACPECHYETDSEWLPCSGKNVYRENRKFLDPSHPWRHDKRNFDGKLKERSQPIPLNGIYIENMLSDFSNAFGKKQKKPRRDVDDPNPWRKIPIFFDELPYWKHCSNIHNLDVMHIEKNVFATLLDISWKTKDNLSGRRDLVELNLMLELQPIELEDGSEEFQRSRFWMSLEQKRKFWQVIKNAKLPQGYASNLSRCVQVGERKIAGHKSHDAHFIMNYLLPITVKTTLPQDVASPLIRLCAFFKGIWSKTIDPRDLGKLQYDVVETLCLLERTSPPAFFFYIMEHLPIHLVDQIKLGGPVSSRCMYGIERNLHEMKQDVRNKARPEGLMAKGYQAKTCVAFIARFLKR
;
A
#
# COMPACT_ATOMS: atom_id res chain seq x y z
N MET A 1 -28.89 2.59 0.25
CA MET A 1 -28.14 1.92 1.34
C MET A 1 -28.27 0.40 1.32
N THR A 2 -29.37 -0.20 0.85
CA THR A 2 -29.63 -1.66 0.91
C THR A 2 -29.28 -2.46 -0.34
N TRP A 3 -28.60 -1.87 -1.33
CA TRP A 3 -28.30 -2.54 -2.59
C TRP A 3 -27.45 -3.81 -2.40
N HIS A 4 -26.53 -3.79 -1.44
CA HIS A 4 -25.64 -4.90 -1.12
C HIS A 4 -26.37 -6.15 -0.60
N SER A 5 -27.62 -6.01 -0.12
CA SER A 5 -28.45 -7.14 0.30
C SER A 5 -29.50 -7.54 -0.75
N LYS A 6 -29.99 -6.59 -1.58
CA LYS A 6 -31.12 -6.82 -2.49
C LYS A 6 -30.74 -6.98 -3.96
N TRP A 7 -29.65 -6.35 -4.39
CA TRP A 7 -29.29 -6.22 -5.82
C TRP A 7 -27.91 -6.79 -6.14
N ARG A 8 -27.39 -7.65 -5.29
CA ARG A 8 -26.10 -8.27 -5.45
C ARG A 8 -26.18 -9.42 -6.46
N GLU A 9 -25.22 -9.47 -7.38
CA GLU A 9 -25.04 -10.64 -8.24
C GLU A 9 -24.52 -11.81 -7.40
N ASN A 10 -25.12 -12.98 -7.55
CA ASN A 10 -24.71 -14.19 -6.82
C ASN A 10 -23.87 -15.09 -7.73
N ASP A 11 -22.76 -14.53 -8.22
CA ASP A 11 -21.87 -15.14 -9.21
C ASP A 11 -20.52 -15.63 -8.64
N HIS A 12 -20.38 -15.65 -7.33
CA HIS A 12 -19.14 -16.03 -6.60
C HIS A 12 -17.96 -15.06 -6.79
N LEU A 13 -18.12 -13.99 -7.56
CA LEU A 13 -17.06 -13.03 -7.81
C LEU A 13 -17.01 -11.94 -6.72
N LEU A 14 -15.84 -11.33 -6.56
CA LEU A 14 -15.69 -10.17 -5.68
C LEU A 14 -15.93 -8.89 -6.48
N HIS A 15 -17.02 -8.19 -6.18
CA HIS A 15 -17.40 -6.91 -6.79
C HIS A 15 -17.28 -5.74 -5.83
N HIS A 16 -17.43 -6.02 -4.53
CA HIS A 16 -17.52 -4.99 -3.49
C HIS A 16 -16.95 -5.53 -2.15
N PRO A 17 -16.60 -4.68 -1.18
CA PRO A 17 -16.17 -5.12 0.15
C PRO A 17 -17.12 -6.09 0.87
N VAL A 18 -18.42 -6.04 0.58
CA VAL A 18 -19.41 -7.00 1.11
C VAL A 18 -19.11 -8.45 0.71
N ASP A 19 -18.40 -8.66 -0.38
CA ASP A 19 -18.00 -9.99 -0.86
C ASP A 19 -16.77 -10.51 -0.13
N GLY A 20 -16.01 -9.60 0.50
CA GLY A 20 -14.82 -9.91 1.27
C GLY A 20 -15.11 -10.67 2.56
N GLN A 21 -14.11 -11.38 3.03
CA GLN A 21 -14.20 -12.23 4.22
C GLN A 21 -14.44 -11.40 5.48
N ALA A 22 -13.77 -10.25 5.63
CA ALA A 22 -13.90 -9.39 6.81
C ALA A 22 -15.33 -8.90 7.06
N TRP A 23 -16.08 -8.59 5.99
CA TRP A 23 -17.49 -8.23 6.13
C TRP A 23 -18.33 -9.41 6.61
N LYS A 24 -18.14 -10.58 6.02
CA LYS A 24 -18.89 -11.80 6.36
C LYS A 24 -18.61 -12.26 7.78
N GLU A 25 -17.35 -12.19 8.22
CA GLU A 25 -16.94 -12.51 9.59
C GLU A 25 -17.58 -11.54 10.58
N PHE A 26 -17.55 -10.24 10.29
CA PHE A 26 -18.19 -9.24 11.14
C PHE A 26 -19.69 -9.47 11.27
N ASP A 27 -20.40 -9.74 10.18
CA ASP A 27 -21.82 -10.03 10.19
C ASP A 27 -22.16 -11.31 10.98
N SER A 28 -21.30 -12.31 10.91
CA SER A 28 -21.43 -13.55 11.68
C SER A 28 -21.24 -13.32 13.20
N LEU A 29 -20.30 -12.44 13.57
CA LEU A 29 -20.04 -12.10 14.97
C LEU A 29 -21.10 -11.18 15.58
N TYR A 30 -21.69 -10.33 14.73
CA TYR A 30 -22.69 -9.32 15.14
C TYR A 30 -24.01 -9.48 14.36
N PRO A 31 -24.73 -10.61 14.49
CA PRO A 31 -25.92 -10.90 13.70
C PRO A 31 -27.02 -9.85 13.90
N LYS A 32 -27.22 -9.33 15.12
CA LYS A 32 -28.18 -8.25 15.38
C LYS A 32 -27.88 -6.96 14.61
N PHE A 33 -26.60 -6.67 14.35
CA PHE A 33 -26.21 -5.55 13.51
C PHE A 33 -26.43 -5.86 12.03
N ALA A 34 -26.21 -7.11 11.63
CA ALA A 34 -26.36 -7.56 10.24
C ALA A 34 -27.83 -7.70 9.80
N ASP A 35 -28.76 -7.94 10.73
CA ASP A 35 -30.20 -8.17 10.46
C ASP A 35 -30.86 -6.99 9.69
N ASP A 36 -30.46 -5.75 9.99
CA ASP A 36 -30.93 -4.60 9.19
C ASP A 36 -29.86 -4.16 8.18
N PRO A 37 -30.09 -4.39 6.87
CA PRO A 37 -29.15 -4.02 5.84
C PRO A 37 -28.95 -2.50 5.68
N ARG A 38 -29.75 -1.68 6.38
CA ARG A 38 -29.60 -0.21 6.41
C ARG A 38 -28.53 0.23 7.40
N ASN A 39 -28.06 -0.65 8.28
CA ASN A 39 -26.95 -0.37 9.18
C ASN A 39 -25.67 -0.06 8.39
N ALA A 40 -24.99 1.02 8.77
CA ALA A 40 -23.85 1.53 8.00
C ALA A 40 -22.53 0.93 8.47
N ARG A 41 -21.70 0.56 7.50
CA ARG A 41 -20.31 0.14 7.72
C ARG A 41 -19.40 1.18 7.10
N LEU A 42 -18.56 1.79 7.93
CA LEU A 42 -17.70 2.92 7.56
C LEU A 42 -16.24 2.49 7.48
N GLY A 43 -15.52 3.16 6.60
CA GLY A 43 -14.06 3.17 6.56
C GLY A 43 -13.53 4.60 6.67
N LEU A 44 -12.44 4.81 7.37
CA LEU A 44 -11.78 6.11 7.49
C LEU A 44 -10.61 6.16 6.52
N ALA A 45 -10.65 7.09 5.58
CA ALA A 45 -9.51 7.39 4.73
C ALA A 45 -8.86 8.69 5.18
N THR A 46 -7.55 8.66 5.40
CA THR A 46 -6.76 9.84 5.78
C THR A 46 -5.59 10.01 4.83
N ASP A 47 -5.35 11.25 4.40
CA ASP A 47 -4.15 11.66 3.67
C ASP A 47 -3.23 12.42 4.63
N GLY A 48 -1.92 12.39 4.39
CA GLY A 48 -0.88 13.01 5.22
C GLY A 48 -0.95 14.52 5.40
N PHE A 49 -2.09 15.11 5.13
CA PHE A 49 -2.39 16.50 5.36
C PHE A 49 -2.72 16.74 6.84
N SER A 50 -1.69 16.74 7.68
CA SER A 50 -1.82 17.16 9.07
C SER A 50 -1.62 18.67 9.17
N LEU A 51 -2.70 19.41 9.18
CA LEU A 51 -2.67 20.87 9.45
C LEU A 51 -2.30 21.19 10.89
N PHE A 52 -2.62 20.28 11.78
CA PHE A 52 -2.26 20.32 13.20
C PHE A 52 -1.90 18.91 13.65
N ASN A 53 -0.82 18.75 14.38
CA ASN A 53 -0.51 17.52 15.10
C ASN A 53 -1.55 17.22 16.21
N SER A 54 -2.83 17.52 15.99
CA SER A 54 -3.84 17.44 17.05
C SER A 54 -4.64 16.14 16.91
N MET A 55 -4.48 15.30 17.90
CA MET A 55 -5.31 14.11 18.14
C MET A 55 -6.78 14.46 18.43
N SER A 56 -7.12 15.72 18.64
CA SER A 56 -8.45 16.15 19.06
C SER A 56 -9.57 15.82 18.06
N ILE A 57 -9.29 15.89 16.75
CA ILE A 57 -10.28 15.56 15.71
C ILE A 57 -10.59 14.07 15.74
N VAL A 58 -9.58 13.23 15.89
CA VAL A 58 -9.76 11.78 15.94
C VAL A 58 -10.58 11.36 17.17
N HIS A 59 -10.33 11.98 18.34
CA HIS A 59 -11.13 11.73 19.55
C HIS A 59 -12.60 12.10 19.37
N THR A 60 -12.91 13.22 18.70
CA THR A 60 -14.30 13.62 18.44
C THR A 60 -15.00 12.58 17.55
N ILE A 61 -14.35 12.16 16.46
CA ILE A 61 -14.91 11.15 15.54
C ILE A 61 -15.13 9.82 16.29
N ILE A 62 -14.22 9.42 17.16
CA ILE A 62 -14.34 8.15 17.91
C ILE A 62 -15.54 8.21 18.87
N LYS A 63 -15.74 9.34 19.56
CA LYS A 63 -16.89 9.51 20.42
C LYS A 63 -18.20 9.36 19.64
N ASP A 64 -18.31 10.04 18.49
CA ASP A 64 -19.48 9.92 17.63
C ASP A 64 -19.69 8.49 17.12
N LEU A 65 -18.61 7.78 16.76
CA LEU A 65 -18.67 6.38 16.33
C LEU A 65 -19.12 5.43 17.46
N LYS A 66 -18.69 5.70 18.68
CA LYS A 66 -19.10 4.95 19.88
C LYS A 66 -20.59 5.17 20.15
N ASP A 67 -21.02 6.43 20.15
CA ASP A 67 -22.43 6.78 20.34
C ASP A 67 -23.32 6.14 19.25
N LEU A 68 -22.90 6.15 17.98
CA LEU A 68 -23.61 5.53 16.87
C LEU A 68 -23.65 3.99 16.93
N TRP A 69 -22.69 3.37 17.59
CA TRP A 69 -22.68 1.93 17.84
C TRP A 69 -23.60 1.55 19.01
N GLU A 70 -23.53 2.31 20.10
CA GLU A 70 -24.24 2.00 21.35
C GLU A 70 -25.70 2.46 21.38
N PHE A 71 -25.95 3.72 20.95
CA PHE A 71 -27.23 4.40 21.20
C PHE A 71 -28.18 4.45 20.00
N ARG A 72 -27.78 3.97 18.83
CA ARG A 72 -28.58 4.00 17.60
C ARG A 72 -28.97 5.43 17.17
N LEU A 73 -29.17 5.63 15.91
CA LEU A 73 -29.66 6.89 15.36
C LEU A 73 -31.04 6.68 14.73
N GLU A 74 -32.09 7.30 15.30
CA GLU A 74 -33.40 7.30 14.67
C GLU A 74 -33.31 7.96 13.30
N THR A 75 -33.55 7.18 12.26
CA THR A 75 -33.36 7.59 10.86
C THR A 75 -34.64 7.36 10.09
N TYR A 76 -34.92 8.24 9.12
CA TYR A 76 -36.07 8.11 8.24
C TYR A 76 -35.64 7.60 6.86
N ASP A 77 -36.18 6.45 6.47
CA ASP A 77 -36.04 5.90 5.14
C ASP A 77 -37.16 6.38 4.23
N ALA A 78 -36.87 7.37 3.39
CA ALA A 78 -37.82 7.97 2.48
C ALA A 78 -38.31 7.01 1.37
N SER A 79 -37.57 5.94 1.09
CA SER A 79 -37.95 4.95 0.07
C SER A 79 -39.04 4.00 0.54
N THR A 80 -39.07 3.70 1.83
CA THR A 80 -40.03 2.81 2.47
C THR A 80 -41.08 3.57 3.33
N ASN A 81 -40.87 4.88 3.50
CA ASN A 81 -41.65 5.75 4.39
C ASN A 81 -41.65 5.23 5.85
N GLN A 82 -40.50 4.76 6.33
CA GLN A 82 -40.35 4.16 7.66
C GLN A 82 -39.29 4.86 8.46
N ARG A 83 -39.50 4.97 9.78
CA ARG A 83 -38.44 5.27 10.73
C ARG A 83 -37.79 3.96 11.19
N PHE A 84 -36.50 3.97 11.38
CA PHE A 84 -35.74 2.85 11.89
C PHE A 84 -34.55 3.33 12.70
N ASP A 85 -34.05 2.48 13.55
CA ASP A 85 -32.87 2.72 14.37
C ASP A 85 -31.62 2.25 13.62
N MET A 86 -30.84 3.20 13.11
CA MET A 86 -29.63 2.92 12.38
C MET A 86 -28.46 2.73 13.35
N HIS A 87 -27.75 1.63 13.21
CA HIS A 87 -26.42 1.42 13.82
C HIS A 87 -25.32 1.73 12.81
N VAL A 88 -24.19 2.12 13.33
CA VAL A 88 -22.99 2.36 12.52
C VAL A 88 -21.81 1.58 13.11
N SER A 89 -21.12 0.82 12.28
CA SER A 89 -19.83 0.21 12.62
C SER A 89 -18.71 0.87 11.81
N PHE A 90 -17.57 1.06 12.45
CA PHE A 90 -16.35 1.51 11.80
C PHE A 90 -15.45 0.29 11.64
N MET A 91 -15.14 -0.11 10.40
CA MET A 91 -14.53 -1.40 10.14
C MET A 91 -13.07 -1.35 9.74
N THR A 92 -12.63 -0.25 9.14
CA THR A 92 -11.29 -0.21 8.55
C THR A 92 -10.76 1.20 8.38
N THR A 93 -9.44 1.32 8.35
CA THR A 93 -8.75 2.56 7.95
C THR A 93 -7.98 2.37 6.67
N MET A 94 -7.73 3.47 5.98
CA MET A 94 -6.91 3.53 4.79
C MET A 94 -6.11 4.83 4.77
N SER A 95 -4.83 4.74 4.47
CA SER A 95 -3.94 5.90 4.38
C SER A 95 -2.71 5.58 3.54
N ASP A 96 -1.95 6.61 3.18
CA ASP A 96 -0.59 6.41 2.70
C ASP A 96 0.29 5.74 3.78
N PHE A 97 1.43 5.21 3.39
CA PHE A 97 2.28 4.45 4.31
C PHE A 97 2.84 5.28 5.49
N PRO A 98 3.18 6.57 5.34
CA PRO A 98 3.43 7.46 6.47
C PRO A 98 2.23 7.66 7.41
N GLY A 99 1.01 7.77 6.86
CA GLY A 99 -0.23 7.87 7.63
C GLY A 99 -0.58 6.58 8.38
N TYR A 100 -0.18 5.44 7.85
CA TYR A 100 -0.39 4.13 8.47
C TYR A 100 0.14 4.07 9.92
N VAL A 101 1.34 4.62 10.18
CA VAL A 101 1.90 4.72 11.54
C VAL A 101 0.97 5.49 12.48
N MET A 102 0.31 6.52 11.96
CA MET A 102 -0.54 7.39 12.77
C MET A 102 -1.83 6.69 13.18
N LEU A 103 -2.33 5.78 12.38
CA LEU A 103 -3.57 5.04 12.63
C LEU A 103 -3.30 3.73 13.38
N SER A 104 -2.34 2.95 12.91
CA SER A 104 -2.04 1.62 13.46
C SER A 104 -1.16 1.63 14.71
N GLY A 105 -0.36 2.69 14.90
CA GLY A 105 0.68 2.70 15.94
C GLY A 105 1.93 1.91 15.59
N TRP A 106 1.93 1.10 14.53
CA TRP A 106 3.08 0.30 14.09
C TRP A 106 4.09 1.12 13.31
N SER A 107 5.39 0.90 13.56
CA SER A 107 6.45 1.61 12.84
C SER A 107 6.59 1.12 11.40
N THR A 108 6.52 2.02 10.43
CA THR A 108 6.74 1.75 9.00
C THR A 108 8.20 1.98 8.58
N LYS A 109 9.14 2.05 9.53
CA LYS A 109 10.57 2.26 9.30
C LYS A 109 11.41 1.37 10.21
N GLY A 110 12.63 1.04 9.75
CA GLY A 110 13.56 0.21 10.50
C GLY A 110 13.37 -1.29 10.24
N TYR A 111 13.90 -2.13 11.10
CA TYR A 111 13.94 -3.59 10.88
C TYR A 111 12.56 -4.24 10.74
N LEU A 112 11.56 -3.78 11.49
CA LEU A 112 10.22 -4.36 11.55
C LEU A 112 9.18 -3.49 10.84
N ALA A 113 9.49 -2.96 9.67
CA ALA A 113 8.63 -1.99 8.99
C ALA A 113 7.38 -2.60 8.32
N CYS A 114 7.31 -3.93 8.14
CA CYS A 114 6.14 -4.55 7.54
C CYS A 114 5.02 -4.73 8.57
N PRO A 115 3.85 -4.09 8.38
CA PRO A 115 2.74 -4.22 9.34
C PRO A 115 1.99 -5.56 9.22
N GLU A 116 2.19 -6.31 8.16
CA GLU A 116 1.57 -7.63 7.96
C GLU A 116 2.47 -8.75 8.50
N CYS A 117 3.79 -8.63 8.31
CA CYS A 117 4.76 -9.58 8.87
C CYS A 117 5.01 -9.35 10.35
N HIS A 118 4.74 -8.15 10.88
CA HIS A 118 4.97 -7.77 12.27
C HIS A 118 6.39 -8.10 12.76
N TYR A 119 6.52 -8.84 13.85
CA TYR A 119 7.79 -9.27 14.46
C TYR A 119 8.55 -10.29 13.60
N GLU A 120 7.88 -10.90 12.63
CA GLU A 120 8.50 -11.84 11.70
C GLU A 120 8.96 -11.17 10.39
N THR A 121 9.04 -9.83 10.38
CA THR A 121 9.62 -9.10 9.26
C THR A 121 11.10 -9.42 9.16
N ASP A 122 11.50 -10.00 8.03
CA ASP A 122 12.91 -10.20 7.72
C ASP A 122 13.46 -8.97 6.99
N SER A 123 14.47 -8.37 7.59
CA SER A 123 15.18 -7.24 6.99
C SER A 123 16.67 -7.34 7.23
N GLU A 124 17.45 -6.75 6.35
CA GLU A 124 18.89 -6.75 6.37
C GLU A 124 19.41 -5.31 6.23
N TRP A 125 20.38 -4.95 7.07
CA TRP A 125 21.01 -3.64 7.01
C TRP A 125 22.14 -3.65 5.99
N LEU A 126 22.12 -2.71 5.05
CA LEU A 126 23.18 -2.47 4.10
C LEU A 126 24.13 -1.39 4.65
N PRO A 127 25.32 -1.74 5.13
CA PRO A 127 26.18 -0.81 5.85
C PRO A 127 26.73 0.30 4.96
N CYS A 128 27.11 -0.01 3.72
CA CYS A 128 27.66 0.97 2.79
C CYS A 128 26.60 1.90 2.20
N SER A 129 25.38 1.40 2.00
CA SER A 129 24.24 2.19 1.51
C SER A 129 23.44 2.86 2.63
N GLY A 130 23.65 2.49 3.89
CA GLY A 130 22.99 3.08 5.06
C GLY A 130 21.47 2.88 5.10
N LYS A 131 20.96 1.69 4.72
CA LYS A 131 19.53 1.41 4.62
C LYS A 131 19.14 -0.03 4.92
N ASN A 132 17.88 -0.24 5.34
CA ASN A 132 17.30 -1.58 5.44
C ASN A 132 16.72 -2.03 4.12
N VAL A 133 16.85 -3.32 3.82
CA VAL A 133 16.21 -4.02 2.70
C VAL A 133 15.44 -5.23 3.21
N TYR A 134 14.38 -5.61 2.49
CA TYR A 134 13.43 -6.65 2.89
C TYR A 134 13.40 -7.72 1.79
N ARG A 135 14.29 -8.67 1.89
CA ARG A 135 14.49 -9.68 0.85
C ARG A 135 13.85 -10.98 1.26
N GLU A 136 14.01 -11.86 1.78
CA GLU A 136 13.45 -13.11 2.30
C GLU A 136 12.09 -13.52 1.67
N ASN A 137 11.87 -13.21 0.37
CA ASN A 137 10.61 -13.53 -0.30
C ASN A 137 10.39 -15.04 -0.46
N ARG A 138 11.45 -15.85 -0.46
CA ARG A 138 11.37 -17.31 -0.59
C ARG A 138 10.60 -17.99 0.54
N LYS A 139 10.47 -17.37 1.72
CA LYS A 139 9.68 -17.93 2.82
C LYS A 139 8.17 -17.99 2.51
N PHE A 140 7.71 -17.21 1.55
CA PHE A 140 6.31 -17.19 1.09
C PHE A 140 6.03 -18.21 -0.03
N LEU A 141 7.05 -18.88 -0.58
CA LEU A 141 6.88 -20.00 -1.49
C LEU A 141 6.43 -21.25 -0.72
N ASP A 142 5.78 -22.17 -1.44
CA ASP A 142 5.45 -23.48 -0.89
C ASP A 142 6.69 -24.13 -0.26
N PRO A 143 6.57 -24.82 0.90
CA PRO A 143 7.70 -25.50 1.55
C PRO A 143 8.46 -26.47 0.65
N SER A 144 7.78 -27.10 -0.30
CA SER A 144 8.37 -28.03 -1.28
C SER A 144 9.04 -27.34 -2.47
N HIS A 145 8.92 -26.01 -2.61
CA HIS A 145 9.42 -25.28 -3.77
C HIS A 145 10.94 -25.35 -3.86
N PRO A 146 11.54 -25.72 -5.03
CA PRO A 146 13.00 -25.89 -5.16
C PRO A 146 13.83 -24.67 -4.74
N TRP A 147 13.33 -23.46 -4.94
CA TRP A 147 14.07 -22.25 -4.61
C TRP A 147 14.25 -22.03 -3.10
N ARG A 148 13.45 -22.67 -2.25
CA ARG A 148 13.66 -22.62 -0.80
C ARG A 148 14.99 -23.30 -0.39
N HIS A 149 15.40 -24.28 -1.19
CA HIS A 149 16.62 -25.06 -0.99
C HIS A 149 17.81 -24.59 -1.86
N ASP A 150 17.56 -23.70 -2.83
CA ASP A 150 18.59 -23.17 -3.73
C ASP A 150 19.45 -22.11 -3.05
N LYS A 151 20.56 -22.57 -2.47
CA LYS A 151 21.54 -21.67 -1.85
C LYS A 151 22.33 -20.88 -2.89
N ARG A 152 22.67 -21.52 -4.01
CA ARG A 152 23.65 -21.00 -4.97
C ARG A 152 23.18 -19.75 -5.69
N ASN A 153 21.89 -19.72 -6.08
CA ASN A 153 21.34 -18.63 -6.86
C ASN A 153 20.72 -17.50 -6.01
N PHE A 154 20.83 -17.57 -4.68
CA PHE A 154 20.30 -16.61 -3.75
C PHE A 154 21.39 -16.18 -2.73
N ASP A 155 21.08 -16.17 -1.46
CA ASP A 155 21.88 -15.64 -0.36
C ASP A 155 22.75 -16.70 0.37
N GLY A 156 22.93 -17.87 -0.21
CA GLY A 156 23.72 -18.96 0.41
C GLY A 156 22.99 -19.72 1.52
N LYS A 157 21.75 -19.32 1.89
CA LYS A 157 21.00 -19.87 3.03
C LYS A 157 19.80 -20.70 2.57
N LEU A 158 19.44 -21.72 3.38
CA LEU A 158 18.16 -22.42 3.27
C LEU A 158 17.04 -21.57 3.89
N LYS A 159 15.83 -21.69 3.37
CA LYS A 159 14.63 -21.00 3.91
C LYS A 159 13.65 -22.04 4.46
N GLU A 160 13.82 -22.39 5.73
CA GLU A 160 12.98 -23.37 6.42
C GLU A 160 11.75 -22.72 7.06
N ARG A 161 11.85 -21.45 7.45
CA ARG A 161 10.74 -20.71 8.11
C ARG A 161 9.55 -20.58 7.16
N SER A 162 8.37 -20.79 7.69
CA SER A 162 7.10 -20.53 6.99
C SER A 162 6.81 -19.04 6.88
N GLN A 163 5.86 -18.68 6.02
CA GLN A 163 5.37 -17.32 5.93
C GLN A 163 4.78 -16.85 7.27
N PRO A 164 4.92 -15.58 7.63
CA PRO A 164 4.31 -15.01 8.83
C PRO A 164 2.78 -15.15 8.80
N ILE A 165 2.21 -15.38 9.98
CA ILE A 165 0.76 -15.35 10.17
C ILE A 165 0.39 -13.95 10.66
N PRO A 166 -0.46 -13.19 9.94
CA PRO A 166 -0.89 -11.87 10.37
C PRO A 166 -1.51 -11.91 11.78
N LEU A 167 -1.14 -10.96 12.63
CA LEU A 167 -1.68 -10.88 13.99
C LEU A 167 -3.15 -10.45 13.94
N ASN A 168 -4.00 -11.13 14.69
CA ASN A 168 -5.38 -10.71 14.87
C ASN A 168 -5.50 -9.59 15.92
N GLY A 169 -6.61 -8.85 15.87
CA GLY A 169 -6.83 -7.70 16.75
C GLY A 169 -6.86 -8.05 18.23
N ILE A 170 -7.34 -9.23 18.62
CA ILE A 170 -7.35 -9.69 20.02
C ILE A 170 -5.91 -9.87 20.52
N TYR A 171 -5.04 -10.47 19.70
CA TYR A 171 -3.64 -10.65 20.06
C TYR A 171 -2.92 -9.30 20.19
N ILE A 172 -3.20 -8.37 19.28
CA ILE A 172 -2.66 -7.00 19.34
C ILE A 172 -3.13 -6.27 20.61
N GLU A 173 -4.41 -6.35 20.95
CA GLU A 173 -4.96 -5.77 22.18
C GLU A 173 -4.22 -6.31 23.42
N ASN A 174 -4.04 -7.63 23.51
CA ASN A 174 -3.32 -8.26 24.62
C ASN A 174 -1.86 -7.82 24.70
N MET A 175 -1.18 -7.70 23.56
CA MET A 175 0.21 -7.21 23.51
C MET A 175 0.37 -5.77 23.98
N LEU A 176 -0.67 -4.96 23.79
CA LEU A 176 -0.65 -3.54 24.12
C LEU A 176 -1.24 -3.25 25.50
N SER A 177 -1.70 -4.25 26.26
CA SER A 177 -2.33 -4.06 27.57
C SER A 177 -1.46 -3.29 28.56
N ASP A 178 -0.16 -3.53 28.55
CA ASP A 178 0.81 -2.88 29.45
C ASP A 178 1.48 -1.63 28.81
N PHE A 179 1.09 -1.30 27.56
CA PHE A 179 1.65 -0.16 26.87
C PHE A 179 0.96 1.13 27.30
N SER A 180 1.70 2.18 27.57
CA SER A 180 1.15 3.51 27.89
C SER A 180 1.53 4.52 26.82
N ASN A 181 0.54 5.27 26.33
CA ASN A 181 0.78 6.36 25.39
C ASN A 181 1.46 7.54 26.11
N ALA A 182 2.63 7.93 25.64
CA ALA A 182 3.32 9.13 26.12
C ALA A 182 2.92 10.33 25.24
N PHE A 183 2.12 11.24 25.81
CA PHE A 183 1.70 12.47 25.14
C PHE A 183 2.54 13.66 25.60
N GLY A 184 2.99 14.52 24.67
CA GLY A 184 3.64 15.79 24.96
C GLY A 184 5.01 15.99 24.27
N LYS A 185 5.38 17.29 24.12
CA LYS A 185 6.60 17.70 23.38
C LYS A 185 7.91 17.54 24.16
N LYS A 186 7.89 17.22 25.45
CA LYS A 186 9.06 17.30 26.34
C LYS A 186 9.59 15.96 26.85
N GLN A 187 8.98 14.84 26.55
CA GLN A 187 9.63 13.57 26.89
C GLN A 187 10.76 13.31 25.93
N LYS A 188 12.00 13.36 26.43
CA LYS A 188 13.14 12.76 25.72
C LYS A 188 12.72 11.34 25.41
N LYS A 189 12.65 11.00 24.11
CA LYS A 189 12.48 9.60 23.70
C LYS A 189 13.49 8.78 24.51
N PRO A 190 13.08 7.75 25.24
CA PRO A 190 14.06 6.86 25.83
C PRO A 190 15.04 6.47 24.73
N ARG A 191 16.34 6.47 24.99
CA ARG A 191 17.31 5.90 24.08
C ARG A 191 16.81 4.48 23.84
N ARG A 192 16.51 4.18 22.56
CA ARG A 192 16.12 2.82 22.20
C ARG A 192 17.23 1.91 22.66
N ASP A 193 16.90 0.99 23.53
CA ASP A 193 17.73 -0.17 23.75
C ASP A 193 17.85 -0.86 22.40
N VAL A 194 19.08 -1.08 21.96
CA VAL A 194 19.36 -1.74 20.69
C VAL A 194 18.83 -3.18 20.73
N ASP A 195 18.65 -3.72 21.94
CA ASP A 195 18.30 -5.10 22.23
C ASP A 195 16.77 -5.35 22.33
N ASP A 196 15.93 -4.30 22.41
CA ASP A 196 14.47 -4.43 22.37
C ASP A 196 13.84 -3.44 21.37
N PRO A 197 13.80 -3.80 20.08
CA PRO A 197 13.22 -2.98 19.04
C PRO A 197 11.68 -3.03 19.13
N ASN A 198 11.07 -2.38 20.13
CA ASN A 198 9.63 -2.26 20.16
C ASN A 198 9.15 -1.40 18.97
N PRO A 199 8.47 -1.98 17.97
CA PRO A 199 8.00 -1.28 16.78
C PRO A 199 6.78 -0.40 17.06
N TRP A 200 6.07 -0.64 18.17
CA TRP A 200 4.90 0.14 18.55
C TRP A 200 5.29 1.56 18.96
N ARG A 201 4.59 2.54 18.41
CA ARG A 201 4.79 3.97 18.68
C ARG A 201 3.76 4.53 19.63
N LYS A 202 2.58 3.92 19.61
CA LYS A 202 1.42 4.26 20.44
C LYS A 202 0.40 3.12 20.38
N ILE A 203 -0.50 3.08 21.34
CA ILE A 203 -1.72 2.28 21.24
C ILE A 203 -2.61 2.93 20.17
N PRO A 204 -3.12 2.18 19.19
CA PRO A 204 -4.15 2.67 18.29
C PRO A 204 -5.40 3.03 19.09
N ILE A 205 -5.85 4.27 18.98
CA ILE A 205 -6.95 4.79 19.79
C ILE A 205 -8.28 4.01 19.61
N PHE A 206 -8.46 3.39 18.45
CA PHE A 206 -9.67 2.61 18.15
C PHE A 206 -9.78 1.32 18.99
N PHE A 207 -8.67 0.74 19.46
CA PHE A 207 -8.69 -0.45 20.29
C PHE A 207 -9.30 -0.19 21.67
N ASP A 208 -9.01 0.97 22.27
CA ASP A 208 -9.49 1.30 23.60
C ASP A 208 -10.97 1.74 23.60
N GLU A 209 -11.44 2.33 22.49
CA GLU A 209 -12.72 3.03 22.47
C GLU A 209 -13.83 2.28 21.73
N LEU A 210 -13.50 1.41 20.78
CA LEU A 210 -14.46 0.65 20.00
C LEU A 210 -14.41 -0.84 20.34
N PRO A 211 -15.37 -1.38 21.10
CA PRO A 211 -15.28 -2.76 21.67
C PRO A 211 -15.26 -3.86 20.60
N TYR A 212 -15.76 -3.58 19.40
CA TYR A 212 -15.77 -4.53 18.30
C TYR A 212 -14.52 -4.45 17.41
N TRP A 213 -13.67 -3.42 17.57
CA TRP A 213 -12.54 -3.15 16.66
C TRP A 213 -11.55 -4.32 16.60
N LYS A 214 -11.27 -4.96 17.72
CA LYS A 214 -10.41 -6.16 17.82
C LYS A 214 -10.91 -7.38 17.04
N HIS A 215 -12.18 -7.39 16.67
CA HIS A 215 -12.79 -8.46 15.88
C HIS A 215 -12.82 -8.16 14.38
N CYS A 216 -12.37 -7.00 13.96
CA CYS A 216 -12.26 -6.65 12.54
C CYS A 216 -11.01 -7.31 11.95
N SER A 217 -11.19 -8.12 10.90
CA SER A 217 -10.08 -8.87 10.29
C SER A 217 -9.23 -8.02 9.34
N ASN A 218 -9.71 -6.87 8.87
CA ASN A 218 -9.01 -5.97 7.96
C ASN A 218 -9.00 -4.54 8.50
N ILE A 219 -8.28 -4.36 9.61
CA ILE A 219 -8.29 -3.12 10.39
C ILE A 219 -7.65 -1.96 9.63
N HIS A 220 -6.50 -2.20 9.00
CA HIS A 220 -5.74 -1.18 8.29
C HIS A 220 -5.41 -1.65 6.89
N ASN A 221 -6.05 -1.06 5.88
CA ASN A 221 -5.77 -1.40 4.49
C ASN A 221 -4.44 -0.80 4.03
N LEU A 222 -3.65 -1.61 3.33
CA LEU A 222 -2.53 -1.12 2.54
C LEU A 222 -3.05 -0.39 1.30
N ASP A 223 -2.60 0.83 1.06
CA ASP A 223 -3.01 1.58 -0.13
C ASP A 223 -2.22 1.14 -1.36
N VAL A 224 -2.88 0.34 -2.19
CA VAL A 224 -2.29 -0.21 -3.41
C VAL A 224 -1.82 0.87 -4.38
N MET A 225 -2.50 2.03 -4.43
CA MET A 225 -2.12 3.12 -5.30
C MET A 225 -0.73 3.67 -4.96
N HIS A 226 -0.46 3.91 -3.67
CA HIS A 226 0.85 4.40 -3.23
C HIS A 226 1.93 3.33 -3.32
N ILE A 227 1.60 2.06 -3.07
CA ILE A 227 2.53 0.95 -3.25
C ILE A 227 2.94 0.86 -4.73
N GLU A 228 1.99 0.79 -5.66
CA GLU A 228 2.26 0.74 -7.10
C GLU A 228 3.10 1.92 -7.57
N LYS A 229 2.75 3.15 -7.14
CA LYS A 229 3.51 4.37 -7.47
C LYS A 229 4.96 4.32 -6.98
N ASN A 230 5.20 3.83 -5.76
CA ASN A 230 6.55 3.73 -5.20
C ASN A 230 7.36 2.62 -5.88
N VAL A 231 6.75 1.46 -6.14
CA VAL A 231 7.36 0.40 -6.94
C VAL A 231 7.73 0.93 -8.33
N PHE A 232 6.83 1.65 -8.99
CA PHE A 232 7.11 2.28 -10.28
C PHE A 232 8.30 3.26 -10.20
N ALA A 233 8.35 4.12 -9.19
CA ALA A 233 9.45 5.06 -9.00
C ALA A 233 10.78 4.31 -8.82
N THR A 234 10.80 3.22 -8.06
CA THR A 234 11.98 2.37 -7.89
C THR A 234 12.40 1.72 -9.20
N LEU A 235 11.47 1.19 -9.99
CA LEU A 235 11.76 0.62 -11.31
C LEU A 235 12.36 1.65 -12.26
N LEU A 236 11.85 2.88 -12.25
CA LEU A 236 12.42 3.97 -13.01
C LEU A 236 13.85 4.28 -12.53
N ASP A 237 14.08 4.39 -11.24
CA ASP A 237 15.39 4.71 -10.67
C ASP A 237 16.46 3.66 -11.00
N ILE A 238 16.11 2.37 -11.01
CA ILE A 238 17.01 1.29 -11.42
C ILE A 238 17.42 1.43 -12.88
N SER A 239 16.47 1.75 -13.73
CA SER A 239 16.68 1.77 -15.18
C SER A 239 17.39 3.06 -15.66
N TRP A 240 17.30 4.17 -14.92
CA TRP A 240 17.75 5.49 -15.39
C TRP A 240 18.66 6.26 -14.48
N LYS A 241 18.39 6.28 -13.21
CA LYS A 241 19.30 6.88 -12.24
C LYS A 241 20.16 5.77 -11.67
N THR A 242 21.38 6.08 -11.54
CA THR A 242 22.42 5.23 -10.98
C THR A 242 22.16 4.87 -9.51
N LYS A 243 21.16 4.03 -9.23
CA LYS A 243 21.19 3.23 -8.00
C LYS A 243 22.34 2.22 -8.07
N ASP A 244 22.87 1.99 -9.27
CA ASP A 244 24.13 1.29 -9.50
C ASP A 244 25.30 2.20 -9.14
N ASN A 245 25.61 2.26 -7.87
CA ASN A 245 26.69 3.06 -7.30
C ASN A 245 27.63 2.20 -6.47
N LEU A 246 28.81 2.75 -6.17
CA LEU A 246 29.87 2.06 -5.46
C LEU A 246 29.43 1.54 -4.08
N SER A 247 28.63 2.33 -3.34
CA SER A 247 28.12 1.90 -2.03
C SER A 247 27.29 0.62 -2.14
N GLY A 248 26.33 0.57 -3.11
CA GLY A 248 25.54 -0.63 -3.34
C GLY A 248 26.35 -1.83 -3.83
N ARG A 249 27.48 -1.59 -4.51
CA ARG A 249 28.40 -2.64 -4.94
C ARG A 249 29.27 -3.15 -3.80
N ARG A 250 29.72 -2.29 -2.90
CA ARG A 250 30.41 -2.68 -1.66
C ARG A 250 29.50 -3.48 -0.71
N ASP A 251 28.20 -3.15 -0.66
CA ASP A 251 27.24 -3.98 0.08
C ASP A 251 27.18 -5.43 -0.44
N LEU A 252 27.44 -5.67 -1.75
CA LEU A 252 27.52 -7.04 -2.31
C LEU A 252 28.74 -7.80 -1.76
N VAL A 253 29.84 -7.10 -1.52
CA VAL A 253 31.05 -7.71 -0.89
C VAL A 253 30.73 -8.11 0.54
N GLU A 254 30.18 -7.19 1.34
CA GLU A 254 29.80 -7.44 2.74
C GLU A 254 28.82 -8.60 2.91
N LEU A 255 27.89 -8.74 1.96
CA LEU A 255 26.87 -9.79 1.97
C LEU A 255 27.32 -11.08 1.25
N ASN A 256 28.47 -11.08 0.62
CA ASN A 256 28.98 -12.17 -0.22
C ASN A 256 27.97 -12.60 -1.30
N LEU A 257 27.39 -11.62 -2.00
CA LEU A 257 26.36 -11.82 -3.03
C LEU A 257 26.88 -11.39 -4.40
N MET A 258 26.34 -12.02 -5.46
CA MET A 258 26.56 -11.60 -6.86
C MET A 258 28.03 -11.26 -7.14
N LEU A 259 28.93 -12.24 -6.95
CA LEU A 259 30.37 -12.05 -7.04
C LEU A 259 30.81 -11.35 -8.33
N GLU A 260 30.10 -11.63 -9.44
CA GLU A 260 30.36 -11.04 -10.74
C GLU A 260 30.05 -9.52 -10.80
N LEU A 261 29.32 -8.99 -9.84
CA LEU A 261 28.95 -7.58 -9.75
C LEU A 261 29.72 -6.83 -8.67
N GLN A 262 30.56 -7.49 -7.90
CA GLN A 262 31.38 -6.87 -6.87
C GLN A 262 32.44 -5.96 -7.49
N PRO A 263 32.87 -4.88 -6.82
CA PRO A 263 33.98 -4.06 -7.26
C PRO A 263 35.29 -4.87 -7.32
N ILE A 264 36.11 -4.56 -8.30
CA ILE A 264 37.45 -5.12 -8.46
C ILE A 264 38.44 -3.97 -8.20
N GLU A 265 39.34 -4.14 -7.23
CA GLU A 265 40.40 -3.19 -6.95
C GLU A 265 41.48 -3.30 -8.03
N LEU A 266 41.85 -2.17 -8.63
CA LEU A 266 42.88 -2.09 -9.64
C LEU A 266 44.28 -1.80 -8.99
N GLU A 267 45.33 -2.00 -9.74
CA GLU A 267 46.73 -1.78 -9.25
C GLU A 267 47.00 -0.34 -8.80
N ASP A 268 46.25 0.63 -9.30
CA ASP A 268 46.33 2.04 -8.93
C ASP A 268 45.50 2.40 -7.67
N GLY A 269 44.88 1.42 -7.04
CA GLY A 269 43.97 1.62 -5.88
C GLY A 269 42.57 2.16 -6.24
N SER A 270 42.24 2.29 -7.52
CA SER A 270 40.91 2.60 -7.96
C SER A 270 40.03 1.34 -8.01
N GLU A 271 38.70 1.52 -7.91
CA GLU A 271 37.76 0.41 -8.00
C GLU A 271 37.02 0.48 -9.33
N GLU A 272 36.95 -0.64 -10.03
CA GLU A 272 36.10 -0.82 -11.22
C GLU A 272 35.04 -1.86 -10.92
N PHE A 273 33.85 -1.70 -11.53
CA PHE A 273 32.77 -2.68 -11.43
C PHE A 273 32.07 -2.90 -12.77
N GLN A 274 31.66 -4.13 -13.00
CA GLN A 274 30.94 -4.50 -14.20
C GLN A 274 29.54 -3.89 -14.23
N ARG A 275 29.05 -3.60 -15.44
CA ARG A 275 27.69 -3.09 -15.64
C ARG A 275 26.65 -4.11 -15.20
N SER A 276 25.64 -3.65 -14.45
CA SER A 276 24.53 -4.53 -14.07
C SER A 276 23.72 -4.96 -15.30
N ARG A 277 22.99 -6.06 -15.16
CA ARG A 277 22.04 -6.54 -16.19
C ARG A 277 20.92 -5.53 -16.49
N PHE A 278 20.64 -4.61 -15.57
CA PHE A 278 19.69 -3.51 -15.72
C PHE A 278 20.25 -2.31 -16.50
N TRP A 279 21.55 -2.34 -16.82
CA TRP A 279 22.16 -1.22 -17.51
C TRP A 279 21.62 -1.11 -18.94
N MET A 280 21.25 0.11 -19.32
CA MET A 280 20.83 0.46 -20.67
C MET A 280 21.82 1.42 -21.32
N SER A 281 22.11 1.22 -22.60
CA SER A 281 22.84 2.18 -23.41
C SER A 281 22.07 3.49 -23.54
N LEU A 282 22.75 4.56 -23.92
CA LEU A 282 22.12 5.86 -24.17
C LEU A 282 21.03 5.76 -25.24
N GLU A 283 21.23 4.93 -26.25
CA GLU A 283 20.25 4.68 -27.31
C GLU A 283 19.02 3.95 -26.78
N GLN A 284 19.22 2.88 -25.99
CA GLN A 284 18.12 2.16 -25.34
C GLN A 284 17.31 3.07 -24.43
N LYS A 285 17.97 3.90 -23.63
CA LYS A 285 17.32 4.91 -22.77
C LYS A 285 16.51 5.90 -23.58
N ARG A 286 17.04 6.39 -24.71
CA ARG A 286 16.30 7.28 -25.62
C ARG A 286 15.07 6.60 -26.20
N LYS A 287 15.22 5.38 -26.72
CA LYS A 287 14.09 4.59 -27.27
C LYS A 287 12.99 4.41 -26.23
N PHE A 288 13.35 4.02 -25.04
CA PHE A 288 12.40 3.84 -23.93
C PHE A 288 11.57 5.13 -23.69
N TRP A 289 12.23 6.25 -23.46
CA TRP A 289 11.54 7.51 -23.21
C TRP A 289 10.75 8.01 -24.41
N GLN A 290 11.22 7.73 -25.61
CA GLN A 290 10.49 8.07 -26.83
C GLN A 290 9.16 7.31 -26.94
N VAL A 291 9.12 6.05 -26.58
CA VAL A 291 7.89 5.25 -26.55
C VAL A 291 6.88 5.86 -25.57
N ILE A 292 7.31 6.17 -24.34
CA ILE A 292 6.42 6.76 -23.33
C ILE A 292 5.95 8.16 -23.77
N LYS A 293 6.83 8.98 -24.31
CA LYS A 293 6.50 10.34 -24.78
C LYS A 293 5.50 10.34 -25.92
N ASN A 294 5.62 9.41 -26.85
CA ASN A 294 4.78 9.32 -28.04
C ASN A 294 3.48 8.54 -27.81
N ALA A 295 3.30 7.96 -26.63
CA ALA A 295 2.09 7.24 -26.31
C ALA A 295 0.87 8.16 -26.37
N LYS A 296 -0.06 7.83 -27.27
CA LYS A 296 -1.36 8.52 -27.37
C LYS A 296 -2.38 7.78 -26.54
N LEU A 297 -2.96 8.46 -25.59
CA LEU A 297 -3.93 7.89 -24.66
C LEU A 297 -5.34 8.27 -25.07
N PRO A 298 -6.33 7.39 -24.89
CA PRO A 298 -7.72 7.74 -25.05
C PRO A 298 -8.10 8.88 -24.08
N GLN A 299 -9.05 9.71 -24.48
CA GLN A 299 -9.54 10.80 -23.64
C GLN A 299 -10.06 10.27 -22.31
N GLY A 300 -9.64 10.88 -21.20
CA GLY A 300 -10.05 10.50 -19.84
C GLY A 300 -9.22 9.39 -19.17
N TYR A 301 -8.23 8.78 -19.88
CA TYR A 301 -7.44 7.69 -19.31
C TYR A 301 -6.24 8.14 -18.47
N ALA A 302 -5.58 9.22 -18.86
CA ALA A 302 -4.47 9.79 -18.09
C ALA A 302 -4.22 11.24 -18.50
N SER A 303 -3.37 11.93 -17.74
CA SER A 303 -2.85 13.24 -18.13
C SER A 303 -1.98 13.12 -19.40
N ASN A 304 -1.64 14.24 -20.00
CA ASN A 304 -0.76 14.26 -21.17
C ASN A 304 0.67 13.85 -20.74
N LEU A 305 0.99 12.55 -20.79
CA LEU A 305 2.30 12.00 -20.45
C LEU A 305 3.46 12.67 -21.19
N SER A 306 3.21 13.13 -22.42
CA SER A 306 4.20 13.84 -23.22
C SER A 306 4.79 15.07 -22.51
N ARG A 307 4.02 15.72 -21.64
CA ARG A 307 4.48 16.87 -20.82
C ARG A 307 5.43 16.46 -19.71
N CYS A 308 5.23 15.27 -19.16
CA CYS A 308 6.02 14.78 -18.05
C CYS A 308 7.36 14.18 -18.47
N VAL A 309 7.48 13.76 -19.75
CA VAL A 309 8.66 13.06 -20.27
C VAL A 309 9.66 14.02 -20.93
N GLN A 310 10.82 14.10 -20.34
CA GLN A 310 11.97 14.89 -20.80
C GLN A 310 13.02 13.96 -21.42
N VAL A 311 12.89 13.67 -22.73
CA VAL A 311 13.74 12.70 -23.44
C VAL A 311 15.23 13.07 -23.39
N GLY A 312 15.56 14.37 -23.50
CA GLY A 312 16.94 14.86 -23.41
C GLY A 312 17.57 14.61 -22.05
N GLU A 313 16.81 14.85 -20.98
CA GLU A 313 17.24 14.61 -19.60
C GLU A 313 16.97 13.17 -19.13
N ARG A 314 16.32 12.37 -19.96
CA ARG A 314 16.00 10.96 -19.69
C ARG A 314 15.29 10.76 -18.34
N LYS A 315 14.30 11.59 -18.07
CA LYS A 315 13.49 11.55 -16.84
C LYS A 315 12.03 11.83 -17.10
N ILE A 316 11.21 11.41 -16.15
CA ILE A 316 9.81 11.80 -16.03
C ILE A 316 9.66 12.68 -14.79
N ALA A 317 8.98 13.81 -14.91
CA ALA A 317 8.79 14.75 -13.82
C ALA A 317 7.34 15.23 -13.78
N GLY A 318 6.80 15.40 -12.56
CA GLY A 318 5.44 15.90 -12.37
C GLY A 318 4.33 14.92 -12.75
N HIS A 319 4.64 13.62 -12.92
CA HIS A 319 3.64 12.59 -13.14
C HIS A 319 2.82 12.33 -11.86
N LYS A 320 1.55 12.03 -12.04
CA LYS A 320 0.61 11.69 -10.96
C LYS A 320 0.55 10.17 -10.73
N SER A 321 -0.07 9.75 -9.63
CA SER A 321 -0.22 8.32 -9.30
C SER A 321 -0.90 7.53 -10.42
N HIS A 322 -1.94 8.09 -11.07
CA HIS A 322 -2.60 7.41 -12.17
C HIS A 322 -1.76 7.36 -13.47
N ASP A 323 -0.82 8.27 -13.67
CA ASP A 323 0.13 8.21 -14.79
C ASP A 323 1.10 7.03 -14.56
N ALA A 324 1.57 6.84 -13.32
CA ALA A 324 2.38 5.69 -12.94
C ALA A 324 1.63 4.38 -13.18
N HIS A 325 0.37 4.29 -12.72
CA HIS A 325 -0.51 3.16 -12.96
C HIS A 325 -0.66 2.84 -14.46
N PHE A 326 -0.90 3.86 -15.27
CA PHE A 326 -1.04 3.66 -16.71
C PHE A 326 0.28 3.16 -17.35
N ILE A 327 1.41 3.78 -17.00
CA ILE A 327 2.70 3.37 -17.55
C ILE A 327 3.01 1.92 -17.14
N MET A 328 2.82 1.56 -15.89
CA MET A 328 3.04 0.19 -15.42
C MET A 328 2.17 -0.84 -16.15
N ASN A 329 0.91 -0.55 -16.35
CA ASN A 329 -0.02 -1.52 -16.92
C ASN A 329 0.08 -1.68 -18.44
N TYR A 330 0.53 -0.65 -19.16
CA TYR A 330 0.46 -0.65 -20.63
C TYR A 330 1.78 -0.36 -21.33
N LEU A 331 2.62 0.55 -20.84
CA LEU A 331 3.80 1.01 -21.54
C LEU A 331 5.09 0.31 -21.07
N LEU A 332 5.23 0.14 -19.77
CA LEU A 332 6.44 -0.46 -19.18
C LEU A 332 6.68 -1.88 -19.67
N PRO A 333 5.69 -2.79 -19.75
CA PRO A 333 5.90 -4.14 -20.30
C PRO A 333 6.45 -4.15 -21.71
N ILE A 334 5.97 -3.23 -22.56
CA ILE A 334 6.42 -3.13 -23.97
C ILE A 334 7.85 -2.59 -24.01
N THR A 335 8.13 -1.54 -23.24
CA THR A 335 9.43 -0.87 -23.28
C THR A 335 10.54 -1.73 -22.71
N VAL A 336 10.33 -2.39 -21.54
CA VAL A 336 11.36 -3.27 -20.96
C VAL A 336 11.64 -4.50 -21.82
N LYS A 337 10.60 -5.06 -22.47
CA LYS A 337 10.74 -6.19 -23.38
C LYS A 337 11.66 -5.91 -24.57
N THR A 338 11.68 -4.64 -25.01
CA THR A 338 12.47 -4.22 -26.19
C THR A 338 13.84 -3.62 -25.83
N THR A 339 14.09 -3.33 -24.56
CA THR A 339 15.29 -2.60 -24.14
C THR A 339 16.19 -3.36 -23.16
N LEU A 340 15.64 -4.33 -22.43
CA LEU A 340 16.38 -5.09 -21.42
C LEU A 340 16.55 -6.56 -21.85
N PRO A 341 17.55 -7.26 -21.31
CA PRO A 341 17.67 -8.71 -21.43
C PRO A 341 16.43 -9.43 -20.89
N GLN A 342 16.09 -10.58 -21.46
CA GLN A 342 14.84 -11.28 -21.12
C GLN A 342 14.76 -11.72 -19.65
N ASP A 343 15.86 -12.12 -19.06
CA ASP A 343 15.94 -12.54 -17.65
C ASP A 343 15.63 -11.40 -16.68
N VAL A 344 15.87 -10.15 -17.07
CA VAL A 344 15.52 -8.93 -16.34
C VAL A 344 14.12 -8.44 -16.72
N ALA A 345 13.79 -8.44 -18.00
CA ALA A 345 12.49 -7.93 -18.48
C ALA A 345 11.32 -8.79 -18.01
N SER A 346 11.49 -10.13 -17.95
CA SER A 346 10.43 -11.05 -17.57
C SER A 346 9.87 -10.81 -16.17
N PRO A 347 10.65 -10.74 -15.09
CA PRO A 347 10.10 -10.45 -13.76
C PRO A 347 9.45 -9.06 -13.66
N LEU A 348 9.97 -8.05 -14.39
CA LEU A 348 9.35 -6.73 -14.42
C LEU A 348 7.97 -6.76 -15.12
N ILE A 349 7.85 -7.49 -16.22
CA ILE A 349 6.57 -7.68 -16.93
C ILE A 349 5.58 -8.44 -16.05
N ARG A 350 6.02 -9.47 -15.33
CA ARG A 350 5.18 -10.23 -14.38
C ARG A 350 4.69 -9.33 -13.24
N LEU A 351 5.53 -8.47 -12.71
CA LEU A 351 5.15 -7.51 -11.67
C LEU A 351 4.09 -6.52 -12.18
N CYS A 352 4.24 -6.02 -13.40
CA CYS A 352 3.21 -5.20 -14.05
C CYS A 352 1.90 -5.96 -14.26
N ALA A 353 1.95 -7.23 -14.67
CA ALA A 353 0.77 -8.07 -14.82
C ALA A 353 0.06 -8.33 -13.48
N PHE A 354 0.82 -8.50 -12.40
CA PHE A 354 0.27 -8.60 -11.05
C PHE A 354 -0.53 -7.34 -10.67
N PHE A 355 0.06 -6.14 -10.79
CA PHE A 355 -0.66 -4.90 -10.49
C PHE A 355 -1.90 -4.75 -11.36
N LYS A 356 -1.82 -5.05 -12.66
CA LYS A 356 -2.99 -5.06 -13.55
C LYS A 356 -4.08 -6.02 -13.07
N GLY A 357 -3.71 -7.18 -12.58
CA GLY A 357 -4.63 -8.20 -12.05
C GLY A 357 -5.38 -7.73 -10.80
N ILE A 358 -4.67 -7.20 -9.82
CA ILE A 358 -5.27 -6.74 -8.55
C ILE A 358 -6.17 -5.50 -8.72
N TRP A 359 -5.98 -4.71 -9.78
CA TRP A 359 -6.84 -3.56 -10.09
C TRP A 359 -8.11 -3.93 -10.86
N SER A 360 -8.36 -5.21 -11.11
CA SER A 360 -9.59 -5.66 -11.76
C SER A 360 -10.80 -5.23 -10.92
N LYS A 361 -11.86 -4.72 -11.59
CA LYS A 361 -13.10 -4.30 -10.92
C LYS A 361 -13.84 -5.48 -10.32
N THR A 362 -13.72 -6.63 -10.97
CA THR A 362 -14.30 -7.90 -10.55
C THR A 362 -13.18 -8.92 -10.47
N ILE A 363 -13.11 -9.65 -9.37
CA ILE A 363 -12.04 -10.61 -9.10
C ILE A 363 -12.65 -11.98 -8.82
N ASP A 364 -12.17 -13.00 -9.50
CA ASP A 364 -12.52 -14.37 -9.20
C ASP A 364 -11.67 -14.87 -8.02
N PRO A 365 -12.26 -15.27 -6.89
CA PRO A 365 -11.52 -15.81 -5.75
C PRO A 365 -10.64 -17.02 -6.10
N ARG A 366 -11.01 -17.78 -7.14
CA ARG A 366 -10.25 -18.96 -7.60
C ARG A 366 -8.91 -18.59 -8.21
N ASP A 367 -8.79 -17.38 -8.76
CA ASP A 367 -7.55 -16.88 -9.36
C ASP A 367 -6.58 -16.29 -8.32
N LEU A 368 -7.05 -15.98 -7.10
CA LEU A 368 -6.24 -15.33 -6.06
C LEU A 368 -5.03 -16.18 -5.64
N GLY A 369 -5.19 -17.52 -5.58
CA GLY A 369 -4.07 -18.41 -5.26
C GLY A 369 -2.95 -18.34 -6.29
N LYS A 370 -3.31 -18.32 -7.59
CA LYS A 370 -2.34 -18.15 -8.67
C LYS A 370 -1.69 -16.76 -8.61
N LEU A 371 -2.46 -15.72 -8.39
CA LEU A 371 -1.96 -14.35 -8.31
C LEU A 371 -0.95 -14.20 -7.15
N GLN A 372 -1.23 -14.82 -6.00
CA GLN A 372 -0.32 -14.89 -4.85
C GLN A 372 0.98 -15.60 -5.20
N TYR A 373 0.88 -16.78 -5.82
CA TYR A 373 2.04 -17.53 -6.25
C TYR A 373 2.89 -16.71 -7.25
N ASP A 374 2.25 -16.11 -8.24
CA ASP A 374 2.92 -15.34 -9.29
C ASP A 374 3.69 -14.13 -8.75
N VAL A 375 3.16 -13.41 -7.76
CA VAL A 375 3.88 -12.25 -7.17
C VAL A 375 5.05 -12.70 -6.32
N VAL A 376 4.90 -13.74 -5.51
CA VAL A 376 5.98 -14.28 -4.68
C VAL A 376 7.13 -14.77 -5.56
N GLU A 377 6.83 -15.58 -6.57
CA GLU A 377 7.83 -16.07 -7.51
C GLU A 377 8.52 -14.92 -8.27
N THR A 378 7.75 -13.90 -8.65
CA THR A 378 8.30 -12.71 -9.33
C THR A 378 9.29 -11.96 -8.44
N LEU A 379 8.98 -11.77 -7.15
CA LEU A 379 9.89 -11.11 -6.22
C LEU A 379 11.14 -11.96 -5.97
N CYS A 380 11.01 -13.28 -5.89
CA CYS A 380 12.18 -14.18 -5.83
C CYS A 380 13.05 -14.08 -7.10
N LEU A 381 12.47 -13.96 -8.29
CA LEU A 381 13.22 -13.72 -9.53
C LEU A 381 13.99 -12.40 -9.48
N LEU A 382 13.37 -11.35 -8.94
CA LEU A 382 14.03 -10.07 -8.75
C LEU A 382 15.18 -10.17 -7.73
N GLU A 383 15.06 -10.96 -6.67
CA GLU A 383 16.17 -11.25 -5.74
C GLU A 383 17.38 -11.88 -6.43
N ARG A 384 17.15 -12.71 -7.43
CA ARG A 384 18.22 -13.37 -8.20
C ARG A 384 18.92 -12.46 -9.19
N THR A 385 18.23 -11.42 -9.67
CA THR A 385 18.72 -10.58 -10.78
C THR A 385 19.13 -9.19 -10.35
N SER A 386 18.66 -8.71 -9.21
CA SER A 386 18.85 -7.31 -8.75
C SER A 386 19.72 -7.25 -7.50
N PRO A 387 20.75 -6.40 -7.47
CA PRO A 387 21.47 -6.07 -6.24
C PRO A 387 20.51 -5.61 -5.14
N PRO A 388 20.72 -5.98 -3.87
CA PRO A 388 19.84 -5.59 -2.75
C PRO A 388 19.57 -4.10 -2.65
N ALA A 389 20.58 -3.28 -2.88
CA ALA A 389 20.49 -1.84 -2.83
C ALA A 389 19.58 -1.21 -3.91
N PHE A 390 19.15 -1.97 -4.92
CA PHE A 390 18.39 -1.45 -6.05
C PHE A 390 16.89 -1.51 -5.83
N PHE A 391 16.36 -2.61 -5.28
CA PHE A 391 14.94 -2.88 -5.35
C PHE A 391 14.27 -3.19 -4.01
N PHE A 392 14.88 -3.73 -3.02
CA PHE A 392 14.18 -4.36 -1.89
C PHE A 392 13.89 -3.41 -0.71
N TYR A 393 13.25 -2.27 -0.95
CA TYR A 393 12.68 -1.45 0.11
C TYR A 393 11.34 -2.03 0.59
N ILE A 394 10.77 -1.46 1.62
CA ILE A 394 9.52 -1.94 2.17
C ILE A 394 8.37 -1.94 1.15
N MET A 395 8.32 -0.96 0.25
CA MET A 395 7.26 -0.85 -0.75
C MET A 395 7.28 -2.00 -1.78
N GLU A 396 8.44 -2.55 -2.08
CA GLU A 396 8.61 -3.70 -2.96
C GLU A 396 8.32 -5.03 -2.26
N HIS A 397 8.33 -5.05 -0.93
CA HIS A 397 7.93 -6.20 -0.13
C HIS A 397 6.39 -6.28 0.02
N LEU A 398 5.71 -5.15 0.20
CA LEU A 398 4.26 -5.11 0.46
C LEU A 398 3.36 -5.80 -0.59
N PRO A 399 3.69 -5.87 -1.89
CA PRO A 399 2.90 -6.61 -2.88
C PRO A 399 2.54 -8.05 -2.49
N ILE A 400 3.38 -8.73 -1.69
CA ILE A 400 3.12 -10.08 -1.19
C ILE A 400 1.80 -10.16 -0.40
N HIS A 401 1.46 -9.11 0.34
CA HIS A 401 0.29 -9.09 1.24
C HIS A 401 -1.00 -8.62 0.57
N LEU A 402 -0.91 -8.04 -0.64
CA LEU A 402 -2.07 -7.41 -1.28
C LEU A 402 -3.16 -8.40 -1.67
N VAL A 403 -2.80 -9.63 -1.99
CA VAL A 403 -3.79 -10.67 -2.37
C VAL A 403 -4.61 -11.09 -1.15
N ASP A 404 -3.99 -11.25 0.02
CA ASP A 404 -4.71 -11.58 1.25
C ASP A 404 -5.63 -10.42 1.67
N GLN A 405 -5.20 -9.19 1.48
CA GLN A 405 -6.07 -8.03 1.69
C GLN A 405 -7.25 -7.97 0.71
N ILE A 406 -7.11 -8.50 -0.52
CA ILE A 406 -8.24 -8.65 -1.45
C ILE A 406 -9.23 -9.70 -0.95
N LYS A 407 -8.76 -10.83 -0.43
CA LYS A 407 -9.63 -11.86 0.17
C LYS A 407 -10.46 -11.28 1.32
N LEU A 408 -9.81 -10.48 2.19
CA LEU A 408 -10.44 -9.86 3.34
C LEU A 408 -11.38 -8.71 2.96
N GLY A 409 -10.91 -7.76 2.18
CA GLY A 409 -11.57 -6.48 1.95
C GLY A 409 -12.24 -6.31 0.59
N GLY A 410 -12.22 -7.32 -0.28
CA GLY A 410 -12.77 -7.23 -1.64
C GLY A 410 -11.87 -6.44 -2.61
N PRO A 411 -12.42 -6.01 -3.77
CA PRO A 411 -11.65 -5.37 -4.82
C PRO A 411 -10.97 -4.08 -4.39
N VAL A 412 -9.75 -3.85 -4.90
CA VAL A 412 -8.91 -2.67 -4.60
C VAL A 412 -9.61 -1.36 -4.97
N SER A 413 -10.40 -1.35 -6.05
CA SER A 413 -11.11 -0.15 -6.53
C SER A 413 -12.01 0.50 -5.47
N SER A 414 -12.55 -0.28 -4.53
CA SER A 414 -13.41 0.19 -3.44
C SER A 414 -12.66 0.66 -2.20
N ARG A 415 -11.35 0.40 -2.12
CA ARG A 415 -10.51 0.65 -0.95
C ARG A 415 -9.12 1.18 -1.35
N CYS A 416 -9.08 2.20 -2.21
CA CYS A 416 -7.88 2.89 -2.63
C CYS A 416 -8.03 4.41 -2.46
N MET A 417 -6.90 5.10 -2.36
CA MET A 417 -6.85 6.54 -2.11
C MET A 417 -7.23 7.42 -3.31
N TYR A 418 -7.38 6.88 -4.54
CA TYR A 418 -7.72 7.70 -5.73
C TYR A 418 -8.95 8.59 -5.55
N GLY A 419 -10.06 8.02 -5.05
CA GLY A 419 -11.29 8.78 -4.82
C GLY A 419 -11.12 9.85 -3.74
N ILE A 420 -10.41 9.49 -2.69
CA ILE A 420 -10.15 10.36 -1.53
C ILE A 420 -9.24 11.53 -1.91
N GLU A 421 -8.11 11.26 -2.60
CA GLU A 421 -7.21 12.32 -3.07
C GLU A 421 -7.92 13.30 -4.00
N ARG A 422 -8.83 12.82 -4.86
CA ARG A 422 -9.63 13.68 -5.73
C ARG A 422 -10.55 14.59 -4.91
N ASN A 423 -11.28 14.03 -3.96
CA ASN A 423 -12.16 14.81 -3.09
C ASN A 423 -11.37 15.84 -2.26
N LEU A 424 -10.23 15.44 -1.69
CA LEU A 424 -9.35 16.34 -0.97
C LEU A 424 -8.79 17.46 -1.87
N HIS A 425 -8.46 17.12 -3.11
CA HIS A 425 -8.02 18.13 -4.09
C HIS A 425 -9.13 19.17 -4.37
N GLU A 426 -10.37 18.73 -4.56
CA GLU A 426 -11.51 19.63 -4.75
C GLU A 426 -11.76 20.49 -3.51
N MET A 427 -11.68 19.93 -2.30
CA MET A 427 -11.82 20.68 -1.07
C MET A 427 -10.68 21.71 -0.87
N LYS A 428 -9.45 21.36 -1.27
CA LYS A 428 -8.30 22.30 -1.23
C LYS A 428 -8.51 23.53 -2.10
N GLN A 429 -9.31 23.45 -3.18
CA GLN A 429 -9.63 24.60 -4.01
C GLN A 429 -10.55 25.62 -3.32
N ASP A 430 -11.31 25.21 -2.30
CA ASP A 430 -12.15 26.09 -1.52
C ASP A 430 -11.34 26.91 -0.49
N VAL A 431 -10.06 26.60 -0.29
CA VAL A 431 -9.20 27.27 0.67
C VAL A 431 -8.65 28.57 0.10
N ARG A 432 -9.29 29.69 0.45
CA ARG A 432 -8.83 31.04 0.10
C ARG A 432 -7.81 31.60 1.10
N ASN A 433 -7.99 31.29 2.37
CA ASN A 433 -7.09 31.72 3.44
C ASN A 433 -6.36 30.50 4.05
N LYS A 434 -5.04 30.49 3.93
CA LYS A 434 -4.18 29.37 4.41
C LYS A 434 -3.99 29.33 5.94
N ALA A 435 -4.48 30.35 6.68
CA ALA A 435 -4.36 30.39 8.15
C ALA A 435 -5.31 29.40 8.85
N ARG A 436 -6.46 29.08 8.25
CA ARG A 436 -7.45 28.10 8.76
C ARG A 436 -8.06 27.29 7.62
N PRO A 437 -7.27 26.49 6.93
CA PRO A 437 -7.70 25.81 5.71
C PRO A 437 -8.77 24.73 5.98
N GLU A 438 -8.71 24.00 7.09
CA GLU A 438 -9.67 22.98 7.48
C GLU A 438 -11.09 23.52 7.65
N GLY A 439 -11.23 24.67 8.32
CA GLY A 439 -12.52 25.32 8.50
C GLY A 439 -13.14 25.77 7.16
N LEU A 440 -12.31 26.20 6.20
CA LEU A 440 -12.77 26.57 4.87
C LEU A 440 -13.13 25.35 4.03
N MET A 441 -12.36 24.25 4.13
CA MET A 441 -12.70 22.98 3.49
C MET A 441 -14.05 22.46 4.00
N ALA A 442 -14.25 22.43 5.32
CA ALA A 442 -15.52 21.99 5.93
C ALA A 442 -16.70 22.84 5.48
N LYS A 443 -16.56 24.18 5.50
CA LYS A 443 -17.61 25.09 5.01
C LYS A 443 -17.90 24.93 3.52
N GLY A 444 -16.86 24.78 2.69
CA GLY A 444 -17.01 24.55 1.26
C GLY A 444 -17.76 23.26 0.97
N TYR A 445 -17.37 22.17 1.66
CA TYR A 445 -18.04 20.88 1.56
C TYR A 445 -19.53 20.98 1.98
N GLN A 446 -19.78 21.58 3.14
CA GLN A 446 -21.15 21.77 3.64
C GLN A 446 -22.01 22.57 2.66
N ALA A 447 -21.49 23.67 2.12
CA ALA A 447 -22.22 24.50 1.15
C ALA A 447 -22.55 23.72 -0.12
N LYS A 448 -21.59 22.99 -0.70
CA LYS A 448 -21.79 22.13 -1.88
C LYS A 448 -22.84 21.04 -1.62
N THR A 449 -22.78 20.42 -0.45
CA THR A 449 -23.75 19.40 -0.03
C THR A 449 -25.15 19.98 0.09
N CYS A 450 -25.32 21.14 0.74
CA CYS A 450 -26.61 21.82 0.83
C CYS A 450 -27.19 22.18 -0.54
N VAL A 451 -26.37 22.73 -1.46
CA VAL A 451 -26.80 23.05 -2.83
C VAL A 451 -27.24 21.78 -3.58
N ALA A 452 -26.49 20.69 -3.45
CA ALA A 452 -26.84 19.41 -4.08
C ALA A 452 -28.18 18.86 -3.55
N PHE A 453 -28.45 18.97 -2.25
CA PHE A 453 -29.73 18.59 -1.65
C PHE A 453 -30.88 19.47 -2.16
N ILE A 454 -30.73 20.77 -2.15
CA ILE A 454 -31.73 21.72 -2.65
C ILE A 454 -32.06 21.44 -4.13
N ALA A 455 -31.02 21.27 -4.97
CA ALA A 455 -31.20 20.97 -6.38
C ALA A 455 -31.95 19.66 -6.64
N ARG A 456 -31.75 18.64 -5.81
CA ARG A 456 -32.49 17.36 -5.88
C ARG A 456 -33.93 17.51 -5.40
N PHE A 457 -34.13 18.31 -4.37
CA PHE A 457 -35.48 18.57 -3.83
C PHE A 457 -36.35 19.36 -4.81
N LEU A 458 -35.79 20.38 -5.47
CA LEU A 458 -36.52 21.21 -6.44
C LEU A 458 -36.76 20.50 -7.78
N LYS A 459 -36.11 19.38 -8.06
CA LYS A 459 -36.36 18.53 -9.25
C LYS A 459 -37.53 17.54 -9.06
N ARG A 460 -38.06 17.45 -7.85
CA ARG A 460 -39.28 16.68 -7.54
C ARG A 460 -40.54 17.56 -7.63
#